data_6b82cbdb04a3657cd37e6dc659e0ad2f
#
_entry.id   6b82cbdb04a3657cd37e6dc659e0ad2f
#
_cell.length_a   1.000
_cell.length_b   1.000
_cell.length_c   1.000
_cell.angle_alpha   90.00
_cell.angle_beta   90.00
_cell.angle_gamma   90.00
#
_symmetry.space_group_name_H-M   'P 1'
#
loop_
_entity.id
_entity.type
_entity.pdbx_description
1 polymer ?
#
loop_
_entity_poly.entity_id
_entity_poly.type
_entity_poly.pdbx_seq_one_letter_code
_entity_poly.pdbx_strand_id
1 'polypeptide(L)'
;MEYDPKVLYLFCHGYFSPKEVRFLQMLMKTAPEEIQCYHWGDMDYGGIQIFLYNEKNIFPNLIPWKMDATSYKAALENGKGTKLSSGKQKKLEALNAGKLETLKQCILENKMEIEQEMLI
;
A
#
# COMPACT_ATOMS: atom_id res chain seq x y z
N MET A 1 -19.40 8.25 -2.89
CA MET A 1 -18.87 7.85 -1.56
C MET A 1 -19.18 8.95 -0.57
N GLU A 2 -19.82 8.60 0.53
CA GLU A 2 -20.13 9.57 1.56
C GLU A 2 -18.87 9.92 2.34
N TYR A 3 -18.73 11.21 2.69
CA TYR A 3 -17.63 11.67 3.51
C TYR A 3 -17.84 11.26 4.96
N ASP A 4 -16.87 10.56 5.54
CA ASP A 4 -16.84 10.20 6.96
C ASP A 4 -15.63 10.90 7.60
N PRO A 5 -15.84 11.86 8.55
CA PRO A 5 -14.74 12.58 9.17
C PRO A 5 -13.81 11.70 10.03
N LYS A 6 -14.19 10.45 10.30
CA LYS A 6 -13.37 9.47 11.02
C LYS A 6 -12.53 8.59 10.10
N VAL A 7 -12.54 8.85 8.80
CA VAL A 7 -11.80 8.05 7.81
C VAL A 7 -10.83 8.96 7.06
N LEU A 8 -9.57 8.55 7.03
CA LEU A 8 -8.52 9.23 6.28
C LEU A 8 -8.02 8.31 5.18
N TYR A 9 -8.07 8.78 3.93
CA TYR A 9 -7.56 8.05 2.76
C TYR A 9 -6.23 8.64 2.33
N LEU A 10 -5.21 7.79 2.19
CA LEU A 10 -3.87 8.18 1.78
C LEU A 10 -3.54 7.55 0.42
N PHE A 11 -3.27 8.41 -0.56
CA PHE A 11 -2.86 7.98 -1.90
C PHE A 11 -1.36 8.20 -2.02
N CYS A 12 -0.58 7.11 -1.97
CA CYS A 12 0.86 7.19 -1.86
C CYS A 12 1.56 6.72 -3.13
N HIS A 13 2.30 7.62 -3.77
CA HIS A 13 3.14 7.32 -4.94
C HIS A 13 4.62 7.19 -4.57
N GLY A 14 4.96 7.44 -3.32
CA GLY A 14 6.32 7.38 -2.81
C GLY A 14 6.33 7.62 -1.31
N TYR A 15 7.52 7.65 -0.73
CA TYR A 15 7.66 7.96 0.68
C TYR A 15 7.35 9.42 0.97
N PHE A 16 6.72 9.67 2.09
CA PHE A 16 6.59 11.05 2.58
C PHE A 16 7.96 11.60 2.94
N SER A 17 8.17 12.90 2.74
CA SER A 17 9.38 13.57 3.18
C SER A 17 9.48 13.54 4.70
N PRO A 18 10.69 13.70 5.28
CA PRO A 18 10.84 13.78 6.75
C PRO A 18 9.95 14.83 7.39
N LYS A 19 9.77 15.97 6.72
CA LYS A 19 8.90 17.04 7.21
C LYS A 19 7.43 16.61 7.22
N GLU A 20 6.99 15.93 6.16
CA GLU A 20 5.63 15.40 6.07
C GLU A 20 5.38 14.31 7.11
N VAL A 21 6.36 13.42 7.32
CA VAL A 21 6.27 12.37 8.35
C VAL A 21 6.05 13.00 9.72
N ARG A 22 6.83 14.03 10.07
CA ARG A 22 6.69 14.71 11.36
C ARG A 22 5.33 15.37 11.51
N PHE A 23 4.83 16.00 10.45
CA PHE A 23 3.51 16.62 10.44
C PHE A 23 2.41 15.59 10.65
N LEU A 24 2.47 14.48 9.93
CA LEU A 24 1.48 13.41 10.04
C LEU A 24 1.51 12.72 11.40
N GLN A 25 2.71 12.53 11.97
CA GLN A 25 2.84 11.99 13.32
C GLN A 25 2.18 12.92 14.36
N MET A 26 2.38 14.23 14.21
CA MET A 26 1.75 15.22 15.09
C MET A 26 0.23 15.19 14.93
N LEU A 27 -0.24 15.14 13.68
CA LEU A 27 -1.68 15.06 13.38
C LEU A 27 -2.32 13.83 14.03
N MET A 28 -1.65 12.68 13.98
CA MET A 28 -2.15 11.43 14.55
C MET A 28 -2.20 11.48 16.09
N LYS A 29 -1.34 12.25 16.74
CA LYS A 29 -1.39 12.42 18.21
C LYS A 29 -2.65 13.14 18.68
N THR A 30 -3.21 14.00 17.83
CA THR A 30 -4.40 14.80 18.15
C THR A 30 -5.66 14.23 17.52
N ALA A 31 -5.54 13.22 16.66
CA ALA A 31 -6.67 12.60 15.99
C ALA A 31 -7.48 11.74 16.95
N PRO A 32 -8.79 11.57 16.71
CA PRO A 32 -9.61 10.64 17.49
C PRO A 32 -9.06 9.21 17.43
N GLU A 33 -9.16 8.46 18.52
CA GLU A 33 -8.71 7.06 18.56
C GLU A 33 -9.42 6.17 17.54
N GLU A 34 -10.66 6.52 17.22
CA GLU A 34 -11.48 5.75 16.27
C GLU A 34 -11.17 6.05 14.81
N ILE A 35 -10.25 6.98 14.53
CA ILE A 35 -9.95 7.32 13.12
C ILE A 35 -9.38 6.11 12.38
N GLN A 36 -9.96 5.82 11.22
CA GLN A 36 -9.48 4.75 10.34
C GLN A 36 -8.66 5.37 9.21
N CYS A 37 -7.44 4.86 9.03
CA CYS A 37 -6.54 5.33 7.99
C CYS A 37 -6.40 4.25 6.93
N TYR A 38 -6.73 4.58 5.69
CA TYR A 38 -6.62 3.69 4.53
C TYR A 38 -5.47 4.15 3.64
N HIS A 39 -4.69 3.20 3.18
CA HIS A 39 -3.53 3.44 2.32
C HIS A 39 -3.78 2.80 0.96
N TRP A 40 -3.68 3.58 -0.11
CA TRP A 40 -3.74 3.11 -1.48
C TRP A 40 -2.44 3.45 -2.19
N GLY A 41 -1.72 2.44 -2.64
CA GLY A 41 -0.45 2.60 -3.34
C GLY A 41 -0.28 1.54 -4.40
N ASP A 42 0.91 1.49 -4.98
CA ASP A 42 1.22 0.52 -6.02
C ASP A 42 1.24 -0.90 -5.45
N MET A 43 0.75 -1.85 -6.22
CA MET A 43 0.83 -3.28 -5.89
C MET A 43 2.12 -3.85 -6.46
N ASP A 44 3.24 -3.37 -5.92
CA ASP A 44 4.59 -3.79 -6.27
C ASP A 44 5.47 -3.79 -5.03
N TYR A 45 6.73 -4.18 -5.19
CA TYR A 45 7.68 -4.23 -4.09
C TYR A 45 7.81 -2.88 -3.38
N GLY A 46 7.98 -1.80 -4.16
CA GLY A 46 8.11 -0.46 -3.60
C GLY A 46 6.88 0.00 -2.85
N GLY A 47 5.68 -0.25 -3.41
CA GLY A 47 4.41 0.11 -2.78
C GLY A 47 4.18 -0.63 -1.46
N ILE A 48 4.54 -1.91 -1.41
CA ILE A 48 4.45 -2.69 -0.18
C ILE A 48 5.41 -2.13 0.89
N GLN A 49 6.63 -1.78 0.51
CA GLN A 49 7.59 -1.19 1.44
C GLN A 49 7.09 0.14 2.01
N ILE A 50 6.50 0.98 1.16
CA ILE A 50 5.95 2.28 1.59
C ILE A 50 4.81 2.07 2.59
N PHE A 51 3.92 1.12 2.32
CA PHE A 51 2.85 0.77 3.25
C PHE A 51 3.41 0.36 4.61
N LEU A 52 4.37 -0.56 4.62
CA LEU A 52 4.98 -1.07 5.85
C LEU A 52 5.66 0.04 6.64
N TYR A 53 6.36 0.94 5.95
CA TYR A 53 7.00 2.09 6.58
C TYR A 53 5.97 3.02 7.24
N ASN A 54 4.90 3.34 6.52
CA ASN A 54 3.86 4.24 7.01
C ASN A 54 3.11 3.62 8.20
N GLU A 55 2.84 2.32 8.14
CA GLU A 55 2.20 1.61 9.24
C GLU A 55 3.07 1.63 10.49
N LYS A 56 4.36 1.38 10.34
CA LYS A 56 5.28 1.32 11.48
C LYS A 56 5.54 2.69 12.09
N ASN A 57 5.66 3.73 11.27
CA ASN A 57 6.19 5.03 11.71
C ASN A 57 5.15 6.12 11.89
N ILE A 58 3.98 6.01 11.25
CA ILE A 58 2.98 7.09 11.25
C ILE A 58 1.61 6.59 11.69
N PHE A 59 1.11 5.49 11.11
CA PHE A 59 -0.26 5.04 11.25
C PHE A 59 -0.29 3.58 11.76
N PRO A 60 -0.27 3.35 13.08
CA PRO A 60 -0.14 1.99 13.64
C PRO A 60 -1.22 1.00 13.19
N ASN A 61 -2.40 1.49 12.83
CA ASN A 61 -3.52 0.66 12.40
C ASN A 61 -3.88 0.88 10.93
N LEU A 62 -2.89 1.20 10.11
CA LEU A 62 -3.10 1.47 8.70
C LEU A 62 -3.73 0.28 7.98
N ILE A 63 -4.75 0.56 7.16
CA ILE A 63 -5.52 -0.46 6.44
C ILE A 63 -5.20 -0.36 4.95
N PRO A 64 -4.80 -1.47 4.29
CA PRO A 64 -4.61 -1.43 2.84
C PRO A 64 -5.96 -1.30 2.16
N TRP A 65 -6.06 -0.37 1.19
CA TRP A 65 -7.27 -0.16 0.41
C TRP A 65 -6.99 -0.47 -1.05
N LYS A 66 -7.73 -1.40 -1.61
CA LYS A 66 -7.55 -1.88 -2.99
C LYS A 66 -6.13 -2.40 -3.26
N MET A 67 -5.46 -2.89 -2.22
CA MET A 67 -4.16 -3.56 -2.30
C MET A 67 -4.32 -5.00 -1.83
N ASP A 68 -5.29 -5.71 -2.39
CA ASP A 68 -5.66 -7.07 -2.00
C ASP A 68 -5.70 -7.99 -3.22
N ALA A 69 -5.90 -9.30 -2.97
CA ALA A 69 -5.92 -10.31 -4.02
C ALA A 69 -7.02 -10.05 -5.05
N THR A 70 -8.20 -9.60 -4.62
CA THR A 70 -9.33 -9.33 -5.51
C THR A 70 -9.02 -8.18 -6.45
N SER A 71 -8.52 -7.06 -5.92
CA SER A 71 -8.12 -5.89 -6.73
C SER A 71 -6.99 -6.23 -7.68
N TYR A 72 -6.02 -7.02 -7.21
CA TYR A 72 -4.88 -7.46 -8.01
C TYR A 72 -5.33 -8.30 -9.20
N LYS A 73 -6.15 -9.31 -8.96
CA LYS A 73 -6.66 -10.19 -10.02
C LYS A 73 -7.49 -9.43 -11.05
N ALA A 74 -8.36 -8.52 -10.60
CA ALA A 74 -9.15 -7.69 -11.50
C ALA A 74 -8.27 -6.84 -12.41
N ALA A 75 -7.21 -6.25 -11.86
CA ALA A 75 -6.26 -5.46 -12.64
C ALA A 75 -5.52 -6.31 -13.68
N LEU A 76 -5.10 -7.52 -13.32
CA LEU A 76 -4.45 -8.44 -14.27
C LEU A 76 -5.40 -8.83 -15.40
N GLU A 77 -6.66 -9.15 -15.10
CA GLU A 77 -7.66 -9.49 -16.09
C GLU A 77 -7.90 -8.35 -17.09
N ASN A 78 -7.71 -7.12 -16.64
CA ASN A 78 -7.81 -5.93 -17.49
C ASN A 78 -6.49 -5.54 -18.17
N GLY A 79 -5.47 -6.40 -18.13
CA GLY A 79 -4.20 -6.17 -18.78
C GLY A 79 -3.34 -5.09 -18.13
N LYS A 80 -3.53 -4.82 -16.87
CA LYS A 80 -2.89 -3.70 -16.15
C LYS A 80 -1.56 -4.06 -15.46
N GLY A 81 -0.95 -5.17 -15.79
CA GLY A 81 0.28 -5.62 -15.13
C GLY A 81 1.55 -5.30 -15.90
N THR A 82 2.67 -5.20 -15.18
CA THR A 82 4.01 -5.16 -15.75
C THR A 82 4.83 -6.32 -15.17
N LYS A 83 5.75 -6.83 -15.97
CA LYS A 83 6.53 -8.00 -15.59
C LYS A 83 7.45 -7.73 -14.39
N LEU A 84 7.43 -8.63 -13.42
CA LEU A 84 8.31 -8.58 -12.25
C LEU A 84 9.73 -8.99 -12.67
N SER A 85 10.73 -8.15 -12.37
CA SER A 85 12.12 -8.48 -12.62
C SER A 85 12.63 -9.52 -11.62
N SER A 86 13.66 -10.29 -12.02
CA SER A 86 14.25 -11.30 -11.13
C SER A 86 14.85 -10.70 -9.88
N GLY A 87 15.43 -9.50 -9.96
CA GLY A 87 15.98 -8.81 -8.81
C GLY A 87 14.89 -8.40 -7.80
N LYS A 88 13.80 -7.86 -8.30
CA LYS A 88 12.64 -7.49 -7.45
C LYS A 88 11.96 -8.74 -6.89
N GLN A 89 11.89 -9.81 -7.65
CA GLN A 89 11.33 -11.08 -7.18
C GLN A 89 12.07 -11.56 -5.93
N LYS A 90 13.40 -11.58 -5.97
CA LYS A 90 14.22 -12.00 -4.83
C LYS A 90 14.00 -11.11 -3.60
N LYS A 91 13.94 -9.80 -3.80
CA LYS A 91 13.70 -8.85 -2.72
C LYS A 91 12.31 -9.05 -2.10
N LEU A 92 11.30 -9.28 -2.94
CA LEU A 92 9.94 -9.49 -2.50
C LEU A 92 9.81 -10.82 -1.72
N GLU A 93 10.45 -11.88 -2.19
CA GLU A 93 10.46 -13.16 -1.49
C GLU A 93 11.02 -13.05 -0.06
N ALA A 94 12.04 -12.21 0.12
CA ALA A 94 12.67 -12.00 1.41
C ALA A 94 11.91 -11.05 2.34
N LEU A 95 10.94 -10.31 1.82
CA LEU A 95 10.21 -9.28 2.57
C LEU A 95 9.07 -9.88 3.39
N ASN A 96 9.03 -9.56 4.68
CA ASN A 96 7.86 -9.86 5.50
C ASN A 96 6.83 -8.75 5.26
N ALA A 97 5.79 -9.07 4.50
CA ALA A 97 4.82 -8.09 4.04
C ALA A 97 3.66 -7.82 5.02
N GLY A 98 3.64 -8.49 6.17
CA GLY A 98 2.61 -8.25 7.19
C GLY A 98 1.18 -8.38 6.65
N LYS A 99 0.41 -7.32 6.74
CA LYS A 99 -0.99 -7.30 6.24
C LYS A 99 -1.09 -7.51 4.72
N LEU A 100 0.00 -7.29 3.98
CA LEU A 100 0.05 -7.43 2.52
C LEU A 100 0.66 -8.77 2.07
N GLU A 101 0.73 -9.75 2.96
CA GLU A 101 1.33 -11.05 2.64
C GLU A 101 0.56 -11.76 1.51
N THR A 102 -0.77 -11.70 1.52
CA THR A 102 -1.59 -12.28 0.45
C THR A 102 -1.32 -11.60 -0.89
N LEU A 103 -1.21 -10.28 -0.90
CA LEU A 103 -0.87 -9.52 -2.11
C LEU A 103 0.52 -9.91 -2.61
N LYS A 104 1.50 -10.01 -1.71
CA LYS A 104 2.86 -10.45 -2.04
C LYS A 104 2.83 -11.80 -2.76
N GLN A 105 2.07 -12.77 -2.24
CA GLN A 105 1.96 -14.08 -2.86
C GLN A 105 1.35 -14.00 -4.25
N CYS A 106 0.32 -13.16 -4.45
CA CYS A 106 -0.26 -12.96 -5.78
C CYS A 106 0.77 -12.43 -6.78
N ILE A 107 1.58 -11.46 -6.37
CA ILE A 107 2.62 -10.87 -7.23
C ILE A 107 3.66 -11.93 -7.60
N LEU A 108 4.09 -12.73 -6.63
CA LEU A 108 5.10 -13.78 -6.86
C LEU A 108 4.58 -14.89 -7.75
N GLU A 109 3.34 -15.33 -7.56
CA GLU A 109 2.73 -16.40 -8.35
C GLU A 109 2.55 -15.99 -9.82
N ASN A 110 2.13 -14.76 -10.06
CA ASN A 110 1.86 -14.25 -11.40
C ASN A 110 3.07 -13.59 -12.05
N LYS A 111 4.10 -13.27 -11.26
CA LYS A 111 5.30 -12.55 -11.70
C LYS A 111 5.00 -11.23 -12.39
N MET A 112 3.98 -10.54 -11.89
CA MET A 112 3.50 -9.27 -12.42
C MET A 112 3.28 -8.29 -11.28
N GLU A 113 3.61 -7.02 -11.53
CA GLU A 113 3.37 -5.90 -10.63
C GLU A 113 2.31 -4.98 -11.22
N ILE A 114 1.59 -4.24 -10.36
CA ILE A 114 0.55 -3.31 -10.80
C ILE A 114 0.78 -1.96 -10.14
N GLU A 115 0.92 -0.92 -10.95
CA GLU A 115 1.01 0.45 -10.46
C GLU A 115 -0.38 1.03 -10.24
N GLN A 116 -0.52 1.84 -9.19
CA GLN A 116 -1.78 2.49 -8.84
C GLN A 116 -2.38 3.27 -10.00
N GLU A 117 -1.56 3.95 -10.76
CA GLU A 117 -1.99 4.76 -11.90
C GLU A 117 -2.74 3.97 -12.96
N MET A 118 -2.47 2.68 -13.06
CA MET A 118 -3.14 1.79 -14.02
C MET A 118 -4.58 1.48 -13.62
N LEU A 119 -4.97 1.82 -12.39
CA LEU A 119 -6.31 1.55 -11.85
C LEU A 119 -7.26 2.76 -11.99
N ILE A 120 -6.76 3.89 -12.44
CA ILE A 120 -7.53 5.13 -12.57
C ILE A 120 -8.16 5.24 -13.97
#